data_84250fea7186cde26184af961746ec1b
#
_entry.id   84250fea7186cde26184af961746ec1b
#
_cell.length_a   1.000
_cell.length_b   1.000
_cell.length_c   1.000
_cell.angle_alpha   90.00
_cell.angle_beta   90.00
_cell.angle_gamma   90.00
#
_symmetry.space_group_name_H-M   'P 1'
#
loop_
_entity.id
_entity.type
_entity.pdbx_description
1 polymer ?
#
loop_
_entity_poly.entity_id
_entity_poly.type
_entity_poly.pdbx_seq_one_letter_code
_entity_poly.pdbx_strand_id
1 'polypeptide(L)'
;MVNPTPGGELARQLQKVVTDNPGPVKIKIQEQGGTQIKSRLQRTNPSRMKGCASDDCLVCKHGRGEGGECRKNNIGHILYCDVCGVDSVCYVGETGQNAYTRGLKHMANYRGRQSDSPLWKHSQMSHGGSLDVSYTMKVEGCFRDPLTRQVNEAVRIANCKSTTQLNSKAEWHGPATVRLVAEGGGWG
;
A
#
# COMPACT_ATOMS: atom_id res chain seq x y z
N MET A 1 -14.58 3.56 20.61
CA MET A 1 -15.37 2.75 19.67
C MET A 1 -15.81 1.48 20.36
N VAL A 2 -17.01 1.01 20.13
CA VAL A 2 -17.55 -0.22 20.75
C VAL A 2 -17.80 -1.26 19.65
N ASN A 3 -17.78 -2.54 20.04
CA ASN A 3 -18.12 -3.60 19.11
C ASN A 3 -19.61 -3.51 18.73
N PRO A 4 -19.95 -3.82 17.46
CA PRO A 4 -21.33 -3.80 17.02
C PRO A 4 -22.17 -4.87 17.73
N THR A 5 -23.34 -4.48 18.15
CA THR A 5 -24.35 -5.37 18.76
C THR A 5 -25.56 -5.48 17.84
N PRO A 6 -26.35 -6.58 17.95
CA PRO A 6 -27.57 -6.69 17.19
C PRO A 6 -28.47 -5.45 17.41
N GLY A 7 -28.85 -4.78 16.31
CA GLY A 7 -29.68 -3.58 16.35
C GLY A 7 -29.05 -2.34 16.96
N GLY A 8 -27.76 -2.31 17.22
CA GLY A 8 -27.06 -1.14 17.80
C GLY A 8 -27.41 -0.87 19.25
N GLU A 9 -27.86 -1.88 20.00
CA GLU A 9 -28.43 -1.71 21.34
C GLU A 9 -27.39 -1.17 22.33
N LEU A 10 -26.18 -1.71 22.33
CA LEU A 10 -25.11 -1.25 23.25
C LEU A 10 -24.74 0.22 22.99
N ALA A 11 -24.59 0.61 21.72
CA ALA A 11 -24.26 1.99 21.38
C ALA A 11 -25.37 2.95 21.82
N ARG A 12 -26.64 2.56 21.69
CA ARG A 12 -27.80 3.36 22.17
C ARG A 12 -27.81 3.50 23.68
N GLN A 13 -27.58 2.42 24.41
CA GLN A 13 -27.50 2.45 25.87
C GLN A 13 -26.36 3.34 26.37
N LEU A 14 -25.16 3.17 25.80
CA LEU A 14 -24.01 4.00 26.14
C LEU A 14 -24.23 5.47 25.78
N GLN A 15 -24.81 5.76 24.61
CA GLN A 15 -25.12 7.13 24.21
C GLN A 15 -26.12 7.77 25.16
N LYS A 16 -27.11 6.99 25.64
CA LYS A 16 -28.08 7.46 26.65
C LYS A 16 -27.38 7.82 27.97
N VAL A 17 -26.49 6.95 28.46
CA VAL A 17 -25.73 7.23 29.70
C VAL A 17 -24.90 8.51 29.54
N VAL A 18 -24.24 8.71 28.38
CA VAL A 18 -23.49 9.94 28.10
C VAL A 18 -24.38 11.17 28.05
N THR A 19 -25.59 11.04 27.50
CA THR A 19 -26.56 12.14 27.40
C THR A 19 -27.15 12.50 28.77
N ASP A 20 -27.41 11.49 29.58
CA ASP A 20 -28.01 11.67 30.94
C ASP A 20 -26.97 12.20 31.95
N ASN A 21 -25.68 12.08 31.64
CA ASN A 21 -24.57 12.55 32.47
C ASN A 21 -23.65 13.49 31.67
N PRO A 22 -24.08 14.72 31.35
CA PRO A 22 -23.29 15.63 30.54
C PRO A 22 -22.04 16.09 31.29
N GLY A 23 -20.89 15.70 30.79
CA GLY A 23 -19.57 16.16 31.24
C GLY A 23 -19.08 17.37 30.42
N PRO A 24 -17.91 17.91 30.76
CA PRO A 24 -17.30 19.04 30.02
C PRO A 24 -16.88 18.68 28.61
N VAL A 25 -16.81 17.39 28.26
CA VAL A 25 -16.40 16.88 26.96
C VAL A 25 -17.59 16.25 26.23
N LYS A 26 -17.78 16.63 24.96
CA LYS A 26 -18.76 15.96 24.09
C LYS A 26 -18.28 14.58 23.69
N ILE A 27 -18.93 13.54 24.16
CA ILE A 27 -18.64 12.15 23.82
C ILE A 27 -19.66 11.68 22.78
N LYS A 28 -19.18 11.13 21.66
CA LYS A 28 -20.01 10.48 20.65
C LYS A 28 -19.69 9.00 20.63
N ILE A 29 -20.67 8.15 20.87
CA ILE A 29 -20.52 6.70 20.77
C ILE A 29 -20.72 6.29 19.31
N GLN A 30 -19.76 5.56 18.76
CA GLN A 30 -19.85 4.98 17.42
C GLN A 30 -19.56 3.49 17.48
N GLU A 31 -20.43 2.70 16.89
CA GLU A 31 -20.16 1.30 16.64
C GLU A 31 -19.22 1.16 15.45
N GLN A 32 -18.15 0.42 15.64
CA GLN A 32 -17.28 0.03 14.53
C GLN A 32 -17.74 -1.33 14.02
N GLY A 33 -18.35 -1.33 12.84
CA GLY A 33 -18.73 -2.56 12.16
C GLY A 33 -17.53 -3.46 11.95
N GLY A 34 -17.67 -4.73 12.31
CA GLY A 34 -16.71 -5.77 11.96
C GLY A 34 -16.66 -5.99 10.44
N THR A 35 -15.69 -6.76 9.98
CA THR A 35 -15.59 -7.15 8.56
C THR A 35 -16.86 -7.88 8.15
N GLN A 36 -17.60 -7.32 7.19
CA GLN A 36 -18.83 -7.94 6.69
C GLN A 36 -18.53 -9.36 6.16
N ILE A 37 -19.42 -10.30 6.41
CA ILE A 37 -19.35 -11.68 5.90
C ILE A 37 -19.14 -11.68 4.38
N LYS A 38 -19.83 -10.77 3.66
CA LYS A 38 -19.62 -10.56 2.22
C LYS A 38 -18.16 -10.29 1.88
N SER A 39 -17.47 -9.45 2.65
CA SER A 39 -16.05 -9.15 2.42
C SER A 39 -15.15 -10.36 2.70
N ARG A 40 -15.48 -11.17 3.71
CA ARG A 40 -14.77 -12.42 4.00
C ARG A 40 -14.96 -13.44 2.89
N LEU A 41 -16.22 -13.68 2.47
CA LEU A 41 -16.53 -14.58 1.37
C LEU A 41 -15.90 -14.14 0.04
N GLN A 42 -15.87 -12.82 -0.20
CA GLN A 42 -15.19 -12.28 -1.39
C GLN A 42 -13.68 -12.48 -1.35
N ARG A 43 -13.04 -12.48 -0.17
CA ARG A 43 -11.61 -12.74 -0.03
C ARG A 43 -11.24 -14.20 -0.28
N THR A 44 -12.13 -15.12 0.04
CA THR A 44 -11.93 -16.57 -0.14
C THR A 44 -12.39 -17.08 -1.50
N ASN A 45 -12.94 -16.23 -2.38
CA ASN A 45 -13.41 -16.62 -3.69
C ASN A 45 -12.22 -17.05 -4.57
N PRO A 46 -12.16 -18.35 -4.99
CA PRO A 46 -11.06 -18.87 -5.80
C PRO A 46 -10.91 -18.15 -7.16
N SER A 47 -12.00 -17.60 -7.70
CA SER A 47 -11.94 -16.80 -8.94
C SER A 47 -11.11 -15.51 -8.79
N ARG A 48 -10.88 -15.03 -7.57
CA ARG A 48 -9.99 -13.90 -7.30
C ARG A 48 -8.52 -14.29 -7.20
N MET A 49 -8.22 -15.57 -7.09
CA MET A 49 -6.87 -16.12 -7.04
C MET A 49 -6.21 -16.18 -8.42
N LYS A 50 -6.98 -15.98 -9.50
CA LYS A 50 -6.43 -15.91 -10.86
C LYS A 50 -5.86 -14.52 -11.14
N GLY A 51 -4.74 -14.46 -11.84
CA GLY A 51 -4.20 -13.25 -12.40
C GLY A 51 -5.23 -12.50 -13.27
N CYS A 52 -4.96 -11.24 -13.58
CA CYS A 52 -5.90 -10.41 -14.33
C CYS A 52 -5.90 -10.68 -15.83
N ALA A 53 -5.03 -11.56 -16.34
CA ALA A 53 -4.83 -11.87 -17.76
C ALA A 53 -4.60 -10.63 -18.67
N SER A 54 -4.18 -9.51 -18.08
CA SER A 54 -3.88 -8.26 -18.81
C SER A 54 -2.40 -8.22 -19.15
N ASP A 55 -2.08 -7.99 -20.43
CA ASP A 55 -0.70 -7.84 -20.92
C ASP A 55 0.00 -6.61 -20.32
N ASP A 56 -0.75 -5.60 -19.93
CA ASP A 56 -0.22 -4.39 -19.27
C ASP A 56 0.05 -4.57 -17.76
N CYS A 57 -0.30 -5.73 -17.20
CA CYS A 57 -0.12 -5.97 -15.77
C CYS A 57 1.33 -6.32 -15.44
N LEU A 58 2.04 -5.41 -14.78
CA LEU A 58 3.43 -5.63 -14.37
C LEU A 58 3.61 -6.84 -13.43
N VAL A 59 2.57 -7.24 -12.69
CA VAL A 59 2.60 -8.38 -11.78
C VAL A 59 2.37 -9.70 -12.50
N CYS A 60 1.41 -9.71 -13.47
CA CYS A 60 1.02 -10.93 -14.19
C CYS A 60 1.92 -11.23 -15.39
N LYS A 61 2.71 -10.28 -15.83
CA LYS A 61 3.66 -10.45 -16.91
C LYS A 61 4.51 -11.70 -16.68
N HIS A 62 4.77 -12.43 -17.74
CA HIS A 62 5.55 -13.67 -17.72
C HIS A 62 5.00 -14.79 -16.82
N GLY A 63 3.67 -14.87 -16.66
CA GLY A 63 3.03 -15.95 -15.89
C GLY A 63 3.22 -15.85 -14.36
N ARG A 64 3.75 -14.75 -13.84
CA ARG A 64 4.05 -14.60 -12.41
C ARG A 64 2.83 -14.21 -11.55
N GLY A 65 1.68 -13.94 -12.16
CA GLY A 65 0.46 -13.51 -11.46
C GLY A 65 -0.40 -14.64 -10.89
N GLU A 66 0.16 -15.83 -10.73
CA GLU A 66 -0.54 -16.94 -10.06
C GLU A 66 -0.91 -16.55 -8.64
N GLY A 67 -2.17 -16.81 -8.23
CA GLY A 67 -2.66 -16.43 -6.91
C GLY A 67 -3.30 -15.04 -6.82
N GLY A 68 -3.48 -14.31 -7.93
CA GLY A 68 -4.21 -13.04 -7.96
C GLY A 68 -3.49 -11.90 -7.25
N GLU A 69 -2.18 -11.95 -7.17
CA GLU A 69 -1.35 -10.96 -6.48
C GLU A 69 -1.56 -9.53 -6.99
N CYS A 70 -1.85 -9.36 -8.27
CA CYS A 70 -2.14 -8.07 -8.88
C CYS A 70 -3.39 -7.37 -8.28
N ARG A 71 -4.28 -8.12 -7.64
CA ARG A 71 -5.50 -7.61 -7.01
C ARG A 71 -5.36 -7.32 -5.51
N LYS A 72 -4.21 -7.65 -4.93
CA LYS A 72 -3.93 -7.40 -3.50
C LYS A 72 -3.76 -5.91 -3.25
N ASN A 73 -4.41 -5.41 -2.19
CA ASN A 73 -4.28 -4.04 -1.70
C ASN A 73 -3.31 -3.96 -0.51
N ASN A 74 -2.93 -2.74 -0.16
CA ASN A 74 -2.05 -2.45 0.98
C ASN A 74 -0.75 -3.23 0.92
N ILE A 75 -0.05 -3.10 -0.18
CA ILE A 75 1.11 -3.92 -0.52
C ILE A 75 2.43 -3.16 -0.42
N GLY A 76 3.50 -3.91 -0.08
CA GLY A 76 4.86 -3.57 -0.46
C GLY A 76 5.20 -4.23 -1.79
N HIS A 77 5.94 -3.54 -2.64
CA HIS A 77 6.29 -4.04 -3.98
C HIS A 77 7.69 -3.63 -4.40
N ILE A 78 8.25 -4.41 -5.30
CA ILE A 78 9.55 -4.14 -5.93
C ILE A 78 9.36 -4.10 -7.45
N LEU A 79 9.99 -3.14 -8.10
CA LEU A 79 10.06 -3.05 -9.56
C LEU A 79 11.45 -3.51 -10.02
N TYR A 80 11.46 -4.34 -11.05
CA TYR A 80 12.65 -4.87 -11.70
C TYR A 80 12.68 -4.42 -13.15
N CYS A 81 13.88 -4.20 -13.66
CA CYS A 81 14.11 -4.05 -15.10
C CYS A 81 14.36 -5.43 -15.70
N ASP A 82 13.52 -5.86 -16.64
CA ASP A 82 13.64 -7.17 -17.27
C ASP A 82 14.87 -7.27 -18.20
N VAL A 83 15.39 -6.11 -18.64
CA VAL A 83 16.57 -6.03 -19.53
C VAL A 83 17.88 -6.12 -18.75
N CYS A 84 17.95 -5.51 -17.56
CA CYS A 84 19.16 -5.51 -16.73
C CYS A 84 19.40 -6.83 -16.00
N GLY A 85 18.40 -7.73 -15.97
CA GLY A 85 18.50 -9.05 -15.36
C GLY A 85 17.79 -9.19 -14.02
N VAL A 86 17.81 -10.41 -13.47
CA VAL A 86 16.93 -10.85 -12.36
C VAL A 86 17.16 -10.09 -11.06
N ASP A 87 18.34 -9.53 -10.84
CA ASP A 87 18.72 -8.86 -9.59
C ASP A 87 18.72 -7.33 -9.68
N SER A 88 18.30 -6.78 -10.83
CA SER A 88 18.28 -5.33 -11.02
C SER A 88 17.03 -4.70 -10.43
N VAL A 89 17.03 -4.53 -9.11
CA VAL A 89 15.99 -3.78 -8.41
C VAL A 89 16.09 -2.31 -8.82
N CYS A 90 15.04 -1.79 -9.48
CA CYS A 90 14.97 -0.38 -9.84
C CYS A 90 14.33 0.46 -8.73
N TYR A 91 13.35 -0.10 -8.05
CA TYR A 91 12.56 0.64 -7.08
C TYR A 91 11.87 -0.28 -6.08
N VAL A 92 11.89 0.12 -4.83
CA VAL A 92 11.09 -0.47 -3.74
C VAL A 92 10.02 0.53 -3.37
N GLY A 93 8.78 0.09 -3.20
CA GLY A 93 7.68 0.99 -2.88
C GLY A 93 6.56 0.33 -2.08
N GLU A 94 5.69 1.17 -1.55
CA GLU A 94 4.47 0.77 -0.88
C GLU A 94 3.24 1.45 -1.49
N THR A 95 2.07 0.89 -1.27
CA THR A 95 0.82 1.52 -1.68
C THR A 95 -0.38 0.95 -0.93
N GLY A 96 -1.36 1.82 -0.64
CA GLY A 96 -2.70 1.40 -0.21
C GLY A 96 -3.57 0.83 -1.34
N GLN A 97 -3.24 1.15 -2.59
CA GLN A 97 -3.96 0.67 -3.77
C GLN A 97 -3.67 -0.81 -4.06
N ASN A 98 -4.40 -1.41 -5.00
CA ASN A 98 -4.03 -2.73 -5.49
C ASN A 98 -2.80 -2.66 -6.42
N ALA A 99 -2.11 -3.80 -6.52
CA ALA A 99 -0.87 -3.91 -7.27
C ALA A 99 -1.07 -3.57 -8.77
N TYR A 100 -2.16 -3.98 -9.38
CA TYR A 100 -2.47 -3.67 -10.78
C TYR A 100 -2.57 -2.16 -11.01
N THR A 101 -3.39 -1.46 -10.21
CA THR A 101 -3.57 -0.01 -10.33
C THR A 101 -2.25 0.74 -10.09
N ARG A 102 -1.46 0.30 -9.12
CA ARG A 102 -0.14 0.90 -8.86
C ARG A 102 0.82 0.67 -10.02
N GLY A 103 0.84 -0.53 -10.59
CA GLY A 103 1.63 -0.86 -11.77
C GLY A 103 1.27 0.00 -12.99
N LEU A 104 -0.03 0.17 -13.27
CA LEU A 104 -0.49 1.06 -14.34
C LEU A 104 -0.02 2.50 -14.13
N LYS A 105 -0.07 3.00 -12.88
CA LYS A 105 0.42 4.35 -12.57
C LYS A 105 1.92 4.49 -12.80
N HIS A 106 2.73 3.50 -12.42
CA HIS A 106 4.16 3.49 -12.72
C HIS A 106 4.42 3.54 -14.23
N MET A 107 3.69 2.73 -15.02
CA MET A 107 3.83 2.74 -16.48
C MET A 107 3.35 4.04 -17.12
N ALA A 108 2.26 4.63 -16.65
CA ALA A 108 1.78 5.93 -17.13
C ALA A 108 2.83 7.03 -16.90
N ASN A 109 3.43 7.09 -15.71
CA ASN A 109 4.48 8.05 -15.39
C ASN A 109 5.74 7.81 -16.23
N TYR A 110 6.10 6.55 -16.48
CA TYR A 110 7.22 6.18 -17.34
C TYR A 110 7.00 6.62 -18.79
N ARG A 111 5.87 6.23 -19.38
CA ARG A 111 5.50 6.61 -20.75
C ARG A 111 5.38 8.15 -20.92
N GLY A 112 4.90 8.82 -19.86
CA GLY A 112 4.83 10.27 -19.78
C GLY A 112 6.16 10.98 -19.49
N ARG A 113 7.26 10.24 -19.38
CA ARG A 113 8.63 10.75 -19.09
C ARG A 113 8.67 11.66 -17.86
N GLN A 114 7.87 11.36 -16.85
CA GLN A 114 7.82 12.19 -15.66
C GLN A 114 9.15 12.12 -14.89
N SER A 115 9.68 13.26 -14.51
CA SER A 115 11.01 13.39 -13.89
C SER A 115 11.12 12.73 -12.53
N ASP A 116 10.01 12.53 -11.82
CA ASP A 116 9.92 11.82 -10.54
C ASP A 116 9.71 10.30 -10.70
N SER A 117 9.42 9.84 -11.93
CA SER A 117 9.22 8.42 -12.22
C SER A 117 10.51 7.61 -12.03
N PRO A 118 10.55 6.63 -11.12
CA PRO A 118 11.75 5.79 -10.96
C PRO A 118 12.06 4.97 -12.21
N LEU A 119 11.03 4.51 -12.94
CA LEU A 119 11.23 3.75 -14.17
C LEU A 119 11.82 4.63 -15.29
N TRP A 120 11.39 5.89 -15.37
CA TRP A 120 11.95 6.82 -16.35
C TRP A 120 13.41 7.17 -16.01
N LYS A 121 13.70 7.46 -14.75
CA LYS A 121 15.08 7.69 -14.27
C LYS A 121 15.99 6.50 -14.60
N HIS A 122 15.52 5.27 -14.32
CA HIS A 122 16.28 4.06 -14.65
C HIS A 122 16.54 3.95 -16.15
N SER A 123 15.51 4.16 -16.97
CA SER A 123 15.67 4.15 -18.43
C SER A 123 16.69 5.19 -18.91
N GLN A 124 16.66 6.40 -18.38
CA GLN A 124 17.65 7.44 -18.73
C GLN A 124 19.08 7.02 -18.37
N MET A 125 19.27 6.47 -17.18
CA MET A 125 20.60 6.12 -16.67
C MET A 125 21.19 4.87 -17.34
N SER A 126 20.36 3.87 -17.61
CA SER A 126 20.81 2.55 -18.02
C SER A 126 20.47 2.17 -19.46
N HIS A 127 19.51 2.86 -20.08
CA HIS A 127 18.99 2.50 -21.41
C HIS A 127 18.85 3.70 -22.35
N GLY A 128 19.57 4.79 -22.11
CA GLY A 128 19.58 5.97 -22.99
C GLY A 128 18.22 6.67 -23.13
N GLY A 129 17.29 6.47 -22.18
CA GLY A 129 15.95 7.06 -22.22
C GLY A 129 14.97 6.35 -23.18
N SER A 130 15.23 5.07 -23.50
CA SER A 130 14.30 4.26 -24.29
C SER A 130 12.97 4.05 -23.56
N LEU A 131 11.87 4.11 -24.31
CA LEU A 131 10.52 3.77 -23.84
C LEU A 131 10.15 2.29 -24.08
N ASP A 132 11.05 1.51 -24.68
CA ASP A 132 10.85 0.08 -24.98
C ASP A 132 11.36 -0.84 -23.86
N VAL A 133 11.79 -0.26 -22.73
CA VAL A 133 12.28 -1.05 -21.59
C VAL A 133 11.12 -1.74 -20.90
N SER A 134 11.24 -3.05 -20.73
CA SER A 134 10.27 -3.88 -20.02
C SER A 134 10.55 -3.88 -18.52
N TYR A 135 9.49 -3.82 -17.74
CA TYR A 135 9.53 -3.84 -16.28
C TYR A 135 8.57 -4.87 -15.71
N THR A 136 8.93 -5.46 -14.59
CA THR A 136 8.12 -6.41 -13.82
C THR A 136 7.95 -5.90 -12.40
N MET A 137 6.78 -6.12 -11.80
CA MET A 137 6.51 -5.79 -10.41
C MET A 137 6.25 -7.06 -9.61
N LYS A 138 6.97 -7.21 -8.50
CA LYS A 138 6.76 -8.28 -7.52
C LYS A 138 6.07 -7.72 -6.29
N VAL A 139 5.01 -8.37 -5.85
CA VAL A 139 4.35 -8.09 -4.57
C VAL A 139 5.09 -8.84 -3.47
N GLU A 140 5.62 -8.10 -2.50
CA GLU A 140 6.43 -8.65 -1.42
C GLU A 140 5.62 -9.01 -0.18
N GLY A 141 4.50 -8.33 0.02
CA GLY A 141 3.61 -8.59 1.15
C GLY A 141 2.37 -7.72 1.15
N CYS A 142 1.41 -8.10 1.97
CA CYS A 142 0.20 -7.33 2.25
C CYS A 142 0.19 -6.95 3.72
N PHE A 143 -0.13 -5.73 4.02
CA PHE A 143 -0.08 -5.18 5.36
C PHE A 143 -1.47 -4.74 5.82
N ARG A 144 -1.74 -4.82 7.13
CA ARG A 144 -3.04 -4.43 7.68
C ARG A 144 -3.17 -2.92 7.89
N ASP A 145 -2.06 -2.28 8.20
CA ASP A 145 -2.00 -0.87 8.52
C ASP A 145 -0.92 -0.13 7.71
N PRO A 146 -1.08 1.18 7.53
CA PRO A 146 -0.13 1.99 6.76
C PRO A 146 1.27 2.05 7.39
N LEU A 147 1.37 2.10 8.71
CA LEU A 147 2.66 2.23 9.40
C LEU A 147 3.54 1.00 9.17
N THR A 148 2.98 -0.20 9.38
CA THR A 148 3.71 -1.45 9.13
C THR A 148 4.17 -1.53 7.67
N ARG A 149 3.36 -1.05 6.72
CA ARG A 149 3.70 -1.01 5.30
C ARG A 149 4.88 -0.09 5.01
N GLN A 150 4.87 1.12 5.57
CA GLN A 150 5.94 2.11 5.45
C GLN A 150 7.24 1.64 6.10
N VAL A 151 7.17 1.08 7.30
CA VAL A 151 8.35 0.50 7.99
C VAL A 151 8.95 -0.63 7.16
N ASN A 152 8.12 -1.51 6.59
CA ASN A 152 8.61 -2.58 5.72
C ASN A 152 9.32 -2.04 4.46
N GLU A 153 8.77 -0.99 3.82
CA GLU A 153 9.42 -0.30 2.71
C GLU A 153 10.78 0.23 3.12
N ALA A 154 10.88 0.96 4.24
CA ALA A 154 12.13 1.51 4.75
C ALA A 154 13.20 0.44 4.98
N VAL A 155 12.82 -0.63 5.65
CA VAL A 155 13.73 -1.76 5.92
C VAL A 155 14.22 -2.39 4.62
N ARG A 156 13.37 -2.53 3.62
CA ARG A 156 13.74 -3.09 2.32
C ARG A 156 14.66 -2.15 1.54
N ILE A 157 14.37 -0.85 1.54
CA ILE A 157 15.25 0.15 0.93
C ILE A 157 16.64 0.08 1.57
N ALA A 158 16.72 0.03 2.91
CA ALA A 158 17.99 -0.04 3.64
C ALA A 158 18.78 -1.32 3.37
N ASN A 159 18.08 -2.44 3.18
CA ASN A 159 18.70 -3.75 2.93
C ASN A 159 18.96 -4.04 1.43
N CYS A 160 18.47 -3.21 0.53
CA CYS A 160 18.68 -3.39 -0.89
C CYS A 160 20.13 -3.03 -1.25
N LYS A 161 20.87 -4.00 -1.75
CA LYS A 161 22.28 -3.84 -2.19
C LYS A 161 22.41 -3.50 -3.68
N SER A 162 21.28 -3.32 -4.38
CA SER A 162 21.31 -3.03 -5.81
C SER A 162 21.88 -1.63 -6.07
N THR A 163 22.87 -1.54 -6.93
CA THR A 163 23.44 -0.27 -7.39
C THR A 163 22.49 0.50 -8.31
N THR A 164 21.47 -0.17 -8.82
CA THR A 164 20.45 0.41 -9.73
C THR A 164 19.20 0.87 -9.01
N GLN A 165 19.16 0.75 -7.68
CA GLN A 165 18.04 1.20 -6.89
C GLN A 165 17.92 2.73 -6.89
N LEU A 166 16.75 3.22 -7.28
CA LEU A 166 16.45 4.64 -7.43
C LEU A 166 15.60 5.23 -6.29
N ASN A 167 15.47 4.50 -5.19
CA ASN A 167 14.86 5.08 -4.00
C ASN A 167 15.73 6.20 -3.47
N SER A 168 15.18 7.40 -3.34
CA SER A 168 15.85 8.49 -2.68
C SER A 168 15.92 8.19 -1.18
N LYS A 169 17.14 8.05 -0.64
CA LYS A 169 17.33 7.96 0.81
C LYS A 169 16.80 9.19 1.55
N ALA A 170 16.68 10.34 0.86
CA ALA A 170 16.14 11.57 1.42
C ALA A 170 14.68 11.44 1.87
N GLU A 171 13.90 10.55 1.27
CA GLU A 171 12.52 10.28 1.69
C GLU A 171 12.44 9.69 3.12
N TRP A 172 13.53 9.14 3.62
CA TRP A 172 13.63 8.48 4.94
C TRP A 172 14.54 9.20 5.94
N HIS A 173 15.22 10.26 5.53
CA HIS A 173 16.04 11.08 6.43
C HIS A 173 15.24 12.15 7.17
N GLY A 174 13.98 12.38 6.82
CA GLY A 174 13.06 13.10 7.68
C GLY A 174 12.81 12.25 8.93
N PRO A 175 12.76 12.82 10.15
CA PRO A 175 12.27 12.09 11.29
C PRO A 175 10.93 11.49 10.88
N ALA A 176 10.74 10.19 11.12
CA ALA A 176 9.46 9.56 10.94
C ALA A 176 8.47 10.41 11.76
N THR A 177 7.78 11.32 11.09
CA THR A 177 6.77 12.14 11.71
C THR A 177 5.54 11.28 11.90
N VAL A 178 5.65 10.28 12.76
CA VAL A 178 4.52 9.88 13.55
C VAL A 178 4.27 11.09 14.45
N ARG A 179 3.52 12.04 13.98
CA ARG A 179 2.87 13.00 14.85
C ARG A 179 1.88 12.19 15.67
N LEU A 180 2.34 11.68 16.79
CA LEU A 180 1.47 11.45 17.92
C LEU A 180 1.00 12.85 18.31
N VAL A 181 -0.11 13.29 17.75
CA VAL A 181 -0.88 14.39 18.29
C VAL A 181 -1.47 13.81 19.56
N ALA A 182 -0.70 13.86 20.64
CA ALA A 182 -1.25 13.90 21.97
C ALA A 182 -2.06 15.21 21.98
N GLU A 183 -3.36 15.11 21.75
CA GLU A 183 -4.24 16.21 22.11
C GLU A 183 -3.99 16.44 23.59
N GLY A 184 -3.40 17.60 23.91
CA GLY A 184 -3.04 17.99 25.24
C GLY A 184 -4.26 18.04 26.14
N GLY A 185 -4.47 17.00 26.90
CA GLY A 185 -5.19 17.05 28.16
C GLY A 185 -4.27 17.70 29.17
N GLY A 186 -4.30 19.03 29.25
CA GLY A 186 -3.74 19.74 30.39
C GLY A 186 -4.49 19.29 31.65
N TRP A 187 -3.82 18.53 32.48
CA TRP A 187 -4.21 18.35 33.86
C TRP A 187 -3.61 19.54 34.63
N GLY A 188 -4.46 20.55 34.90
CA GLY A 188 -4.24 21.55 35.91
C GLY A 188 -4.77 21.04 37.23
#